data_b6b77fc40c4334a5600510bf708896e6
#
_entry.id   b6b77fc40c4334a5600510bf708896e6
#
_cell.length_a   1.000
_cell.length_b   1.000
_cell.length_c   1.000
_cell.angle_alpha   90.00
_cell.angle_beta   90.00
_cell.angle_gamma   90.00
#
_symmetry.space_group_name_H-M   'P 1'
#
loop_
_entity.id
_entity.type
_entity.pdbx_description
1 polymer ?
#
loop_
_entity_poly.entity_id
_entity_poly.type
_entity_poly.pdbx_seq_one_letter_code
_entity_poly.pdbx_strand_id
1 'polypeptide(L)'
;MALRTIRIQGDPVLTKKCREITEITPKIRELAEDMLDTMFEANGVGLAGPQVGVLKRIVVIDIGEGPVVMINPVILETSGEQTGDEGCLSLPGKAGTVTRPNYVKARAFDLDMEEYEIEGTELMARAICHELDHLDGHMYTEKVEGPLHKVTYESDEEE
;
A
#
# COMPACT_ATOMS: atom_id res chain seq x y z
N MET A 1 1.29 -16.92 -11.63
CA MET A 1 0.28 -16.20 -10.86
C MET A 1 -0.06 -16.96 -9.61
N ALA A 2 0.23 -16.35 -8.49
CA ALA A 2 0.00 -17.01 -7.22
C ALA A 2 -0.45 -16.00 -6.17
N LEU A 3 -1.25 -16.47 -5.22
CA LEU A 3 -1.59 -15.65 -4.07
C LEU A 3 -0.49 -15.82 -3.03
N ARG A 4 -0.11 -14.71 -2.41
CA ARG A 4 0.90 -14.72 -1.35
C ARG A 4 0.19 -14.48 -0.02
N THR A 5 0.80 -14.98 1.05
CA THR A 5 0.24 -14.79 2.39
C THR A 5 0.49 -13.37 2.86
N ILE A 6 -0.58 -12.67 3.21
CA ILE A 6 -0.46 -11.32 3.75
C ILE A 6 -0.01 -11.42 5.21
N ARG A 7 1.10 -10.76 5.52
CA ARG A 7 1.62 -10.70 6.90
C ARG A 7 0.79 -9.72 7.69
N ILE A 8 0.53 -10.06 8.95
CA ILE A 8 -0.35 -9.24 9.79
C ILE A 8 0.45 -8.59 10.90
N GLN A 9 -0.14 -7.56 11.51
CA GLN A 9 0.49 -6.79 12.59
C GLN A 9 1.02 -7.74 13.66
N GLY A 10 2.24 -7.47 14.10
CA GLY A 10 2.97 -8.34 15.01
C GLY A 10 4.10 -9.07 14.31
N ASP A 11 4.03 -9.21 12.98
CA ASP A 11 5.12 -9.82 12.21
C ASP A 11 6.25 -8.80 12.09
N PRO A 12 7.47 -9.16 12.52
CA PRO A 12 8.60 -8.20 12.49
C PRO A 12 8.90 -7.66 11.11
N VAL A 13 8.54 -8.35 10.03
CA VAL A 13 8.82 -7.89 8.67
C VAL A 13 8.14 -6.55 8.39
N LEU A 14 7.03 -6.26 9.07
CA LEU A 14 6.26 -5.02 8.84
C LEU A 14 6.92 -3.80 9.46
N THR A 15 7.94 -3.98 10.29
CA THR A 15 8.62 -2.87 10.97
C THR A 15 9.98 -2.57 10.39
N LYS A 16 10.35 -3.20 9.28
CA LYS A 16 11.68 -3.06 8.70
C LYS A 16 11.64 -2.19 7.45
N LYS A 17 12.74 -1.47 7.25
CA LYS A 17 12.88 -0.64 6.06
C LYS A 17 13.28 -1.50 4.87
N CYS A 18 12.69 -1.23 3.71
CA CYS A 18 12.93 -1.98 2.49
C CYS A 18 14.11 -1.44 1.70
N ARG A 19 14.71 -2.31 0.91
CA ARG A 19 15.83 -1.95 0.03
C ARG A 19 15.33 -1.64 -1.37
N GLU A 20 16.06 -0.77 -2.04
CA GLU A 20 15.76 -0.42 -3.42
C GLU A 20 15.94 -1.61 -4.35
N ILE A 21 15.13 -1.64 -5.39
CA ILE A 21 15.26 -2.61 -6.46
C ILE A 21 16.16 -2.00 -7.53
N THR A 22 17.23 -2.72 -7.89
CA THR A 22 18.22 -2.20 -8.84
C THR A 22 18.02 -2.73 -10.24
N GLU A 23 17.30 -3.85 -10.39
CA GLU A 23 16.97 -4.37 -11.72
C GLU A 23 15.69 -5.20 -11.63
N ILE A 24 14.97 -5.26 -12.75
CA ILE A 24 13.73 -6.02 -12.83
C ILE A 24 14.06 -7.42 -13.33
N THR A 25 14.12 -8.35 -12.39
CA THR A 25 14.33 -9.76 -12.71
C THR A 25 12.98 -10.43 -12.98
N PRO A 26 12.97 -11.65 -13.54
CA PRO A 26 11.71 -12.40 -13.66
C PRO A 26 11.00 -12.58 -12.32
N LYS A 27 11.76 -12.70 -11.22
CA LYS A 27 11.16 -12.83 -9.88
C LYS A 27 10.45 -11.55 -9.45
N ILE A 28 10.99 -10.38 -9.83
CA ILE A 28 10.34 -9.11 -9.50
C ILE A 28 9.05 -8.96 -10.30
N ARG A 29 9.06 -9.36 -11.58
CA ARG A 29 7.83 -9.32 -12.39
C ARG A 29 6.77 -10.26 -11.81
N GLU A 30 7.18 -11.46 -11.42
CA GLU A 30 6.26 -12.41 -10.79
C GLU A 30 5.73 -11.86 -9.48
N LEU A 31 6.60 -11.23 -8.68
CA LEU A 31 6.20 -10.61 -7.41
C LEU A 31 5.11 -9.56 -7.63
N ALA A 32 5.30 -8.69 -8.63
CA ALA A 32 4.31 -7.65 -8.93
C ALA A 32 2.96 -8.27 -9.30
N GLU A 33 2.95 -9.30 -10.13
CA GLU A 33 1.73 -9.98 -10.52
C GLU A 33 1.06 -10.63 -9.32
N ASP A 34 1.85 -11.32 -8.50
CA ASP A 34 1.33 -11.99 -7.30
C ASP A 34 0.74 -10.97 -6.33
N MET A 35 1.40 -9.82 -6.19
CA MET A 35 0.91 -8.77 -5.30
C MET A 35 -0.43 -8.21 -5.78
N LEU A 36 -0.56 -8.00 -7.09
CA LEU A 36 -1.83 -7.53 -7.65
C LEU A 36 -2.94 -8.56 -7.42
N ASP A 37 -2.66 -9.84 -7.69
CA ASP A 37 -3.64 -10.90 -7.48
C ASP A 37 -4.03 -11.01 -6.01
N THR A 38 -3.05 -10.92 -5.12
CA THR A 38 -3.28 -11.00 -3.67
C THR A 38 -4.12 -9.82 -3.20
N MET A 39 -3.80 -8.62 -3.68
CA MET A 39 -4.55 -7.41 -3.35
C MET A 39 -6.01 -7.52 -3.80
N PHE A 40 -6.24 -7.96 -5.05
CA PHE A 40 -7.59 -8.09 -5.58
C PHE A 40 -8.39 -9.14 -4.82
N GLU A 41 -7.76 -10.28 -4.51
CA GLU A 41 -8.43 -11.35 -3.77
C GLU A 41 -8.86 -10.86 -2.38
N ALA A 42 -8.08 -9.99 -1.77
CA ALA A 42 -8.36 -9.45 -0.44
C ALA A 42 -9.23 -8.19 -0.47
N ASN A 43 -9.65 -7.76 -1.65
CA ASN A 43 -10.47 -6.55 -1.84
C ASN A 43 -9.77 -5.29 -1.35
N GLY A 44 -8.44 -5.24 -1.50
CA GLY A 44 -7.66 -4.08 -1.11
C GLY A 44 -7.45 -3.13 -2.26
N VAL A 45 -7.02 -1.90 -1.95
CA VAL A 45 -6.68 -0.91 -2.97
C VAL A 45 -5.18 -0.72 -3.11
N GLY A 46 -4.39 -1.24 -2.17
CA GLY A 46 -2.94 -1.14 -2.22
C GLY A 46 -2.29 -2.26 -1.44
N LEU A 47 -1.03 -2.55 -1.80
CA LEU A 47 -0.24 -3.57 -1.13
C LEU A 47 1.23 -3.26 -1.33
N ALA A 48 2.02 -3.38 -0.26
CA ALA A 48 3.46 -3.13 -0.32
C ALA A 48 4.24 -4.41 -0.08
N GLY A 49 5.49 -4.44 -0.56
CA GLY A 49 6.34 -5.62 -0.48
C GLY A 49 6.39 -6.29 0.88
N PRO A 50 6.62 -5.53 1.98
CA PRO A 50 6.69 -6.16 3.31
C PRO A 50 5.44 -6.92 3.70
N GLN A 51 4.28 -6.50 3.19
CA GLN A 51 3.02 -7.17 3.53
C GLN A 51 2.94 -8.59 2.97
N VAL A 52 3.79 -8.93 2.03
CA VAL A 52 3.91 -10.31 1.55
C VAL A 52 5.29 -10.89 1.89
N GLY A 53 6.00 -10.25 2.83
CA GLY A 53 7.26 -10.77 3.36
C GLY A 53 8.49 -10.41 2.55
N VAL A 54 8.37 -9.47 1.60
CA VAL A 54 9.48 -9.08 0.74
C VAL A 54 9.95 -7.67 1.08
N LEU A 55 11.20 -7.54 1.54
CA LEU A 55 11.72 -6.26 2.00
C LEU A 55 12.37 -5.50 0.83
N LYS A 56 11.56 -5.24 -0.18
CA LYS A 56 11.97 -4.47 -1.36
C LYS A 56 10.95 -3.38 -1.62
N ARG A 57 11.43 -2.28 -2.22
CA ARG A 57 10.61 -1.08 -2.40
C ARG A 57 9.71 -1.23 -3.62
N ILE A 58 8.65 -2.01 -3.47
CA ILE A 58 7.65 -2.22 -4.50
C ILE A 58 6.26 -2.08 -3.88
N VAL A 59 5.39 -1.39 -4.60
CA VAL A 59 4.02 -1.12 -4.19
C VAL A 59 3.11 -1.34 -5.39
N VAL A 60 1.93 -1.91 -5.17
CA VAL A 60 0.88 -1.97 -6.18
C VAL A 60 -0.36 -1.28 -5.63
N ILE A 61 -1.06 -0.55 -6.50
CA ILE A 61 -2.27 0.20 -6.13
C ILE A 61 -3.28 0.09 -7.26
N ASP A 62 -4.55 -0.06 -6.93
CA ASP A 62 -5.64 0.04 -7.90
C ASP A 62 -6.87 0.54 -7.14
N ILE A 63 -7.28 1.77 -7.43
CA ILE A 63 -8.47 2.37 -6.81
C ILE A 63 -9.70 2.28 -7.70
N GLY A 64 -9.63 1.43 -8.74
CA GLY A 64 -10.71 1.26 -9.71
C GLY A 64 -10.42 1.90 -11.06
N GLU A 65 -9.20 2.42 -11.24
CA GLU A 65 -8.80 3.12 -12.47
C GLU A 65 -7.68 2.38 -13.20
N GLY A 66 -7.44 1.14 -12.83
CA GLY A 66 -6.38 0.32 -13.39
C GLY A 66 -5.22 0.15 -12.44
N PRO A 67 -4.50 -0.97 -12.58
CA PRO A 67 -3.39 -1.26 -11.66
C PRO A 67 -2.17 -0.37 -11.91
N VAL A 68 -1.53 0.05 -10.84
CA VAL A 68 -0.30 0.84 -10.89
C VAL A 68 0.77 0.09 -10.10
N VAL A 69 1.93 -0.12 -10.73
CA VAL A 69 3.09 -0.71 -10.06
C VAL A 69 4.11 0.38 -9.86
N MET A 70 4.59 0.53 -8.62
CA MET A 70 5.56 1.57 -8.28
C MET A 70 6.81 0.93 -7.70
N ILE A 71 7.91 1.02 -8.44
CA ILE A 71 9.22 0.52 -8.01
C ILE A 71 10.02 1.72 -7.50
N ASN A 72 10.60 1.58 -6.31
CA ASN A 72 11.39 2.62 -5.67
C ASN A 72 10.66 3.98 -5.62
N PRO A 73 9.41 4.00 -5.12
CA PRO A 73 8.62 5.24 -5.16
C PRO A 73 9.14 6.29 -4.17
N VAL A 74 8.99 7.55 -4.55
CA VAL A 74 9.37 8.70 -3.73
C VAL A 74 8.29 9.76 -3.86
N ILE A 75 7.88 10.34 -2.73
CA ILE A 75 6.93 11.45 -2.76
C ILE A 75 7.71 12.73 -3.06
N LEU A 76 7.26 13.46 -4.09
CA LEU A 76 7.91 14.70 -4.52
C LEU A 76 7.21 15.93 -3.94
N GLU A 77 5.89 15.85 -3.77
CA GLU A 77 5.09 17.02 -3.43
C GLU A 77 3.82 16.58 -2.74
N THR A 78 3.40 17.33 -1.73
CA THR A 78 2.09 17.10 -1.10
C THR A 78 1.42 18.43 -0.85
N SER A 79 0.10 18.45 -0.79
CA SER A 79 -0.64 19.63 -0.38
C SER A 79 -2.02 19.25 0.14
N GLY A 80 -2.59 20.16 0.92
CA GLY A 80 -3.91 19.97 1.50
C GLY A 80 -3.93 18.86 2.52
N GLU A 81 -5.11 18.63 3.07
CA GLU A 81 -5.32 17.58 4.06
C GLU A 81 -6.66 16.92 3.86
N GLN A 82 -6.72 15.64 4.18
CA GLN A 82 -7.98 14.91 4.26
C GLN A 82 -7.94 14.08 5.54
N THR A 83 -9.07 13.96 6.20
CA THR A 83 -9.18 13.16 7.42
C THR A 83 -10.30 12.15 7.22
N GLY A 84 -10.02 10.89 7.48
CA GLY A 84 -11.02 9.86 7.32
C GLY A 84 -10.50 8.52 7.78
N ASP A 85 -11.34 7.51 7.65
CA ASP A 85 -10.99 6.16 8.05
C ASP A 85 -9.97 5.55 7.11
N GLU A 86 -9.02 4.85 7.70
CA GLU A 86 -8.02 4.11 6.95
C GLU A 86 -7.90 2.73 7.55
N GLY A 87 -7.81 1.73 6.69
CA GLY A 87 -7.59 0.35 7.10
C GLY A 87 -6.39 -0.23 6.39
N CYS A 88 -6.04 -1.46 6.73
CA CYS A 88 -4.87 -2.10 6.16
C CYS A 88 -5.09 -3.60 6.08
N LEU A 89 -4.67 -4.22 4.98
CA LEU A 89 -4.77 -5.67 4.82
C LEU A 89 -3.94 -6.40 5.87
N SER A 90 -2.93 -5.74 6.45
CA SER A 90 -2.11 -6.33 7.51
C SER A 90 -2.72 -6.15 8.89
N LEU A 91 -3.87 -5.51 8.99
CA LEU A 91 -4.63 -5.39 10.24
C LEU A 91 -6.10 -5.55 9.91
N PRO A 92 -6.53 -6.78 9.55
CA PRO A 92 -7.90 -7.00 9.11
C PRO A 92 -8.91 -6.75 10.22
N GLY A 93 -10.07 -6.25 9.84
CA GLY A 93 -11.17 -6.03 10.76
C GLY A 93 -11.07 -4.77 11.59
N LYS A 94 -10.08 -3.92 11.34
CA LYS A 94 -9.88 -2.68 12.08
C LYS A 94 -9.71 -1.50 11.13
N ALA A 95 -10.04 -0.33 11.62
CA ALA A 95 -9.79 0.92 10.91
C ALA A 95 -9.60 2.02 11.94
N GLY A 96 -9.03 3.12 11.52
CA GLY A 96 -8.84 4.27 12.38
C GLY A 96 -8.83 5.56 11.58
N THR A 97 -9.04 6.67 12.27
CA THR A 97 -9.05 7.97 11.63
C THR A 97 -7.63 8.47 11.45
N VAL A 98 -7.28 8.80 10.22
CA VAL A 98 -5.93 9.27 9.87
C VAL A 98 -6.04 10.50 8.98
N THR A 99 -5.20 11.49 9.26
CA THR A 99 -5.08 12.67 8.40
C THR A 99 -3.91 12.46 7.45
N ARG A 100 -4.16 12.63 6.16
CA ARG A 100 -3.18 12.48 5.10
C ARG A 100 -3.23 13.69 4.19
N PRO A 101 -2.18 13.95 3.40
CA PRO A 101 -2.31 14.96 2.34
C PRO A 101 -3.45 14.62 1.40
N ASN A 102 -4.14 15.63 0.91
CA ASN A 102 -5.22 15.41 -0.06
C ASN A 102 -4.70 15.32 -1.48
N TYR A 103 -3.51 15.86 -1.74
CA TYR A 103 -2.82 15.78 -3.02
C TYR A 103 -1.42 15.24 -2.81
N VAL A 104 -1.00 14.31 -3.65
CA VAL A 104 0.34 13.73 -3.63
C VAL A 104 0.85 13.63 -5.06
N LYS A 105 2.09 14.04 -5.26
CA LYS A 105 2.82 13.78 -6.50
C LYS A 105 3.99 12.88 -6.15
N ALA A 106 4.12 11.76 -6.84
CA ALA A 106 5.17 10.79 -6.58
C ALA A 106 5.91 10.44 -7.86
N ARG A 107 7.15 10.01 -7.69
CA ARG A 107 7.98 9.49 -8.77
C ARG A 107 8.24 8.02 -8.49
N ALA A 108 8.20 7.20 -9.52
CA ALA A 108 8.47 5.77 -9.38
C ALA A 108 9.02 5.25 -10.69
N PHE A 109 9.38 3.96 -10.68
CA PHE A 109 9.80 3.27 -11.90
C PHE A 109 8.77 2.18 -12.19
N ASP A 110 8.55 1.90 -13.47
CA ASP A 110 7.66 0.81 -13.86
C ASP A 110 8.47 -0.49 -14.01
N LEU A 111 7.83 -1.54 -14.50
CA LEU A 111 8.48 -2.85 -14.63
C LEU A 111 9.49 -2.92 -15.78
N ASP A 112 9.65 -1.84 -16.52
CA ASP A 112 10.71 -1.70 -17.53
C ASP A 112 11.82 -0.79 -17.03
N MET A 113 11.78 -0.42 -15.73
CA MET A 113 12.71 0.51 -15.09
C MET A 113 12.69 1.88 -15.73
N GLU A 114 11.54 2.25 -16.27
CA GLU A 114 11.36 3.60 -16.80
C GLU A 114 10.71 4.46 -15.74
N GLU A 115 11.28 5.64 -15.53
CA GLU A 115 10.80 6.56 -14.52
C GLU A 115 9.51 7.24 -14.98
N TYR A 116 8.57 7.40 -14.04
CA TYR A 116 7.35 8.14 -14.32
C TYR A 116 6.90 8.89 -13.07
N GLU A 117 6.04 9.87 -13.28
CA GLU A 117 5.42 10.59 -12.17
C GLU A 117 3.93 10.29 -12.17
N ILE A 118 3.37 10.26 -10.96
CA ILE A 118 1.95 10.04 -10.78
C ILE A 118 1.44 11.04 -9.77
N GLU A 119 0.26 11.58 -10.05
CA GLU A 119 -0.41 12.52 -9.14
C GLU A 119 -1.73 11.91 -8.73
N GLY A 120 -2.11 12.14 -7.48
CA GLY A 120 -3.38 11.64 -6.99
C GLY A 120 -3.96 12.54 -5.93
N THR A 121 -5.28 12.49 -5.83
CA THR A 121 -6.02 13.20 -4.78
C THR A 121 -6.90 12.20 -4.06
N GLU A 122 -7.38 12.60 -2.89
CA GLU A 122 -8.35 11.83 -2.13
C GLU A 122 -7.86 10.39 -1.88
N LEU A 123 -8.58 9.37 -2.34
CA LEU A 123 -8.21 7.99 -2.08
C LEU A 123 -6.84 7.63 -2.63
N MET A 124 -6.51 8.11 -3.83
CA MET A 124 -5.20 7.81 -4.43
C MET A 124 -4.06 8.41 -3.60
N ALA A 125 -4.22 9.66 -3.15
CA ALA A 125 -3.21 10.29 -2.30
C ALA A 125 -3.03 9.51 -1.00
N ARG A 126 -4.14 9.10 -0.38
CA ARG A 126 -4.11 8.31 0.85
C ARG A 126 -3.41 6.97 0.63
N ALA A 127 -3.75 6.30 -0.48
CA ALA A 127 -3.16 4.99 -0.79
C ALA A 127 -1.66 5.08 -1.00
N ILE A 128 -1.20 6.09 -1.75
CA ILE A 128 0.23 6.26 -1.98
C ILE A 128 0.97 6.45 -0.65
N CYS A 129 0.46 7.35 0.21
CA CYS A 129 1.11 7.61 1.49
C CYS A 129 1.13 6.38 2.38
N HIS A 130 0.01 5.65 2.44
CA HIS A 130 -0.12 4.47 3.26
C HIS A 130 0.89 3.40 2.83
N GLU A 131 0.99 3.13 1.53
CA GLU A 131 1.86 2.07 1.04
C GLU A 131 3.34 2.45 1.14
N LEU A 132 3.66 3.73 0.89
CA LEU A 132 5.05 4.16 1.03
C LEU A 132 5.51 4.11 2.49
N ASP A 133 4.61 4.34 3.45
CA ASP A 133 4.95 4.18 4.86
C ASP A 133 5.38 2.75 5.15
N HIS A 134 4.70 1.75 4.56
CA HIS A 134 5.09 0.35 4.75
C HIS A 134 6.53 0.09 4.29
N LEU A 135 6.97 0.77 3.25
CA LEU A 135 8.33 0.57 2.75
C LEU A 135 9.40 1.05 3.74
N ASP A 136 9.01 1.93 4.66
CA ASP A 136 9.89 2.43 5.69
C ASP A 136 9.61 1.80 7.05
N GLY A 137 8.77 0.78 7.09
CA GLY A 137 8.49 0.04 8.31
C GLY A 137 7.43 0.64 9.19
N HIS A 138 6.55 1.46 8.64
CA HIS A 138 5.50 2.13 9.41
C HIS A 138 4.11 1.68 9.00
N MET A 139 3.22 1.58 9.97
CA MET A 139 1.82 1.27 9.74
C MET A 139 0.96 2.46 10.12
N TYR A 140 -0.27 2.49 9.57
CA TYR A 140 -1.18 3.61 9.83
C TYR A 140 -1.53 3.75 11.32
N THR A 141 -1.39 2.68 12.09
CA THR A 141 -1.67 2.71 13.53
C THR A 141 -0.82 3.73 14.25
N GLU A 142 0.33 4.09 13.69
CA GLU A 142 1.21 5.11 14.29
C GLU A 142 0.68 6.53 14.06
N LYS A 143 -0.28 6.70 13.16
CA LYS A 143 -0.82 7.99 12.78
C LYS A 143 -2.30 8.14 13.11
N VAL A 144 -2.90 7.13 13.73
CA VAL A 144 -4.32 7.13 14.06
C VAL A 144 -4.63 8.20 15.10
N GLU A 145 -5.72 8.93 14.85
CA GLU A 145 -6.24 9.95 15.77
C GLU A 145 -7.39 9.32 16.54
N GLY A 146 -7.15 8.96 17.77
CA GLY A 146 -8.13 8.28 18.59
C GLY A 146 -8.00 6.76 18.47
N PRO A 147 -8.97 6.02 19.00
CA PRO A 147 -8.88 4.56 19.03
C PRO A 147 -9.21 3.93 17.69
N LEU A 148 -8.70 2.73 17.50
CA LEU A 148 -9.13 1.89 16.38
C LEU A 148 -10.54 1.41 16.65
N HIS A 149 -11.29 1.17 15.58
CA HIS A 149 -12.63 0.62 15.67
C HIS A 149 -12.77 -0.58 14.74
N LYS A 150 -13.77 -1.41 14.98
CA LYS A 150 -14.02 -2.59 14.17
C LYS A 150 -14.67 -2.21 12.84
N VAL A 151 -14.30 -2.94 11.79
CA VAL A 151 -14.93 -2.84 10.49
C VAL A 151 -15.62 -4.16 10.18
N THR A 152 -16.91 -4.10 9.76
CA THR A 152 -17.65 -5.29 9.36
C THR A 152 -17.63 -5.37 7.84
N TYR A 153 -17.15 -6.47 7.38
CA TYR A 153 -17.13 -6.70 5.94
C TYR A 153 -18.39 -7.46 5.55
N GLU A 154 -19.14 -7.18 4.75
CA GLU A 154 -20.14 -7.84 4.33
C GLU A 154 -21.18 -7.83 4.53
N SER A 155 -20.87 -7.45 4.81
CA SER A 155 -21.56 -7.37 4.99
C SER A 155 -22.01 -7.81 5.43
N ASP A 156 -21.53 -7.87 5.68
CA ASP A 156 -21.70 -8.57 6.21
C ASP A 156 -22.65 -8.68 6.78
N GLU A 157 -22.97 -8.38 6.54
CA GLU A 157 -23.71 -8.58 6.77
C GLU A 157 -24.59 -8.88 6.74
N GLU A 158 -24.73 -9.09 6.49
CA GLU A 158 -25.43 -9.55 6.39
C GLU A 158 -26.05 -9.94 6.63
N GLU A 159 -26.06 -9.95 6.71
CA GLU A 159 -26.49 -10.52 6.85
C GLU A 159 -27.02 -10.68 6.97
#